data_6a630afa437ce4314fb2758dbd86c630
#
_entry.id   6a630afa437ce4314fb2758dbd86c630
#
_cell.length_a   1.000
_cell.length_b   1.000
_cell.length_c   1.000
_cell.angle_alpha   90.00
_cell.angle_beta   90.00
_cell.angle_gamma   90.00
#
_symmetry.space_group_name_H-M   'P 1'
#
loop_
_entity.id
_entity.type
_entity.pdbx_description
1 polymer ?
#
loop_
_entity_poly.entity_id
_entity_poly.type
_entity_poly.pdbx_seq_one_letter_code
_entity_poly.pdbx_strand_id
1 'polypeptide(L)'
;GISLSTNQINYCKEKAKKLGLENQVKFELIDYRLVKGNYDRIVSVGFGEHLGVKFYNTFFKKINSILNENGNFLFHLIGVVDKPSAPNQFINKYIFPGGVCPSLSQLIKPIEKTGLIVADTETLIRHYDKTLEAWLERFLAKRNEIKDLFDEKFCKMWEFYLASCAAAFRYRDLVVFQLQ
;
A
#
# COMPACT_ATOMS: atom_id res chain seq x y z
N GLY A 1 13.35 0.85 -8.09
CA GLY A 1 12.33 0.30 -7.18
C GLY A 1 12.91 -0.68 -6.19
N ILE A 2 12.31 -0.79 -5.02
CA ILE A 2 12.75 -1.70 -3.95
C ILE A 2 11.58 -2.55 -3.45
N SER A 3 11.87 -3.78 -3.01
CA SER A 3 10.93 -4.67 -2.33
C SER A 3 11.69 -5.69 -1.48
N LEU A 4 11.01 -6.30 -0.51
CA LEU A 4 11.50 -7.49 0.21
C LEU A 4 11.04 -8.80 -0.42
N SER A 5 10.22 -8.74 -1.47
CA SER A 5 9.73 -9.90 -2.19
C SER A 5 10.65 -10.25 -3.36
N THR A 6 11.35 -11.37 -3.28
CA THR A 6 12.16 -11.90 -4.37
C THR A 6 11.36 -12.09 -5.65
N ASN A 7 10.12 -12.60 -5.54
CA ASN A 7 9.25 -12.82 -6.69
C ASN A 7 8.89 -11.51 -7.40
N GLN A 8 8.56 -10.45 -6.64
CA GLN A 8 8.29 -9.12 -7.22
C GLN A 8 9.51 -8.55 -7.92
N ILE A 9 10.69 -8.63 -7.30
CA ILE A 9 11.93 -8.13 -7.89
C ILE A 9 12.28 -8.86 -9.18
N ASN A 10 12.17 -10.20 -9.19
CA ASN A 10 12.43 -11.00 -10.39
C ASN A 10 11.45 -10.65 -11.51
N TYR A 11 10.14 -10.60 -11.20
CA TYR A 11 9.12 -10.18 -12.17
C TYR A 11 9.41 -8.79 -12.76
N CYS A 12 9.75 -7.81 -11.90
CA CYS A 12 10.04 -6.44 -12.34
C CYS A 12 11.29 -6.41 -13.28
N LYS A 13 12.35 -7.15 -12.95
CA LYS A 13 13.55 -7.24 -13.79
C LYS A 13 13.25 -7.87 -15.15
N GLU A 14 12.51 -8.98 -15.15
CA GLU A 14 12.10 -9.64 -16.40
C GLU A 14 11.22 -8.73 -17.27
N LYS A 15 10.27 -8.03 -16.64
CA LYS A 15 9.40 -7.07 -17.34
C LYS A 15 10.19 -5.90 -17.91
N ALA A 16 11.14 -5.34 -17.16
CA ALA A 16 12.02 -4.29 -17.65
C ALA A 16 12.82 -4.74 -18.85
N LYS A 17 13.40 -5.95 -18.82
CA LYS A 17 14.13 -6.54 -19.94
C LYS A 17 13.25 -6.73 -21.17
N LYS A 18 12.03 -7.28 -20.99
CA LYS A 18 11.06 -7.45 -22.10
C LYS A 18 10.66 -6.14 -22.76
N LEU A 19 10.72 -5.03 -22.02
CA LEU A 19 10.39 -3.68 -22.50
C LEU A 19 11.62 -2.89 -22.98
N GLY A 20 12.83 -3.45 -22.92
CA GLY A 20 14.08 -2.75 -23.27
C GLY A 20 14.45 -1.62 -22.30
N LEU A 21 14.00 -1.70 -21.05
CA LEU A 21 14.17 -0.65 -20.04
C LEU A 21 15.22 -1.01 -18.98
N GLU A 22 15.92 -2.13 -19.09
CA GLU A 22 16.86 -2.63 -18.08
C GLU A 22 18.01 -1.66 -17.75
N ASN A 23 18.35 -0.78 -18.69
CA ASN A 23 19.38 0.24 -18.50
C ASN A 23 18.85 1.56 -17.90
N GLN A 24 17.52 1.71 -17.82
CA GLN A 24 16.87 2.93 -17.32
C GLN A 24 16.25 2.74 -15.94
N VAL A 25 15.89 1.50 -15.57
CA VAL A 25 15.24 1.18 -14.30
C VAL A 25 16.02 0.12 -13.53
N LYS A 26 16.08 0.28 -12.21
CA LYS A 26 16.77 -0.64 -11.32
C LYS A 26 15.82 -1.15 -10.24
N PHE A 27 15.88 -2.46 -9.98
CA PHE A 27 15.08 -3.11 -8.94
C PHE A 27 15.99 -3.87 -7.98
N GLU A 28 15.85 -3.60 -6.66
CA GLU A 28 16.71 -4.15 -5.63
C GLU A 28 15.89 -4.84 -4.53
N LEU A 29 16.37 -6.02 -4.13
CA LEU A 29 15.86 -6.75 -2.96
C LEU A 29 16.52 -6.17 -1.73
N ILE A 30 15.92 -5.11 -1.16
CA ILE A 30 16.52 -4.37 -0.04
C ILE A 30 15.44 -3.81 0.89
N ASP A 31 15.74 -3.77 2.17
CA ASP A 31 14.92 -3.06 3.16
C ASP A 31 15.05 -1.54 2.97
N TYR A 32 13.93 -0.81 3.02
CA TYR A 32 13.92 0.64 2.84
C TYR A 32 14.88 1.37 3.78
N ARG A 33 15.12 0.83 4.98
CA ARG A 33 16.02 1.40 5.98
C ARG A 33 17.48 1.43 5.53
N LEU A 34 17.83 0.52 4.62
CA LEU A 34 19.20 0.36 4.10
C LEU A 34 19.44 1.11 2.79
N VAL A 35 18.40 1.68 2.17
CA VAL A 35 18.53 2.47 0.94
C VAL A 35 19.50 3.63 1.16
N LYS A 36 20.42 3.84 0.23
CA LYS A 36 21.40 4.92 0.23
C LYS A 36 21.23 5.81 -0.99
N GLY A 37 21.79 7.00 -0.93
CA GLY A 37 21.74 7.98 -2.02
C GLY A 37 20.72 9.07 -1.74
N ASN A 38 20.59 9.98 -2.69
CA ASN A 38 19.67 11.11 -2.63
C ASN A 38 18.76 11.08 -3.84
N TYR A 39 17.49 11.39 -3.65
CA TYR A 39 16.45 11.26 -4.68
C TYR A 39 15.63 12.55 -4.79
N ASP A 40 15.36 12.96 -6.02
CA ASP A 40 14.48 14.11 -6.29
C ASP A 40 13.02 13.74 -6.12
N ARG A 41 12.67 12.49 -6.37
CA ARG A 41 11.30 11.99 -6.28
C ARG A 41 11.29 10.62 -5.61
N ILE A 42 10.46 10.47 -4.59
CA ILE A 42 10.21 9.21 -3.90
C ILE A 42 8.72 8.92 -3.97
N VAL A 43 8.36 7.67 -4.24
CA VAL A 43 6.96 7.22 -4.28
C VAL A 43 6.83 5.96 -3.45
N SER A 44 5.83 5.93 -2.58
CA SER A 44 5.46 4.75 -1.80
C SER A 44 3.96 4.49 -1.96
N VAL A 45 3.60 3.33 -2.49
CA VAL A 45 2.21 2.95 -2.79
C VAL A 45 1.87 1.64 -2.10
N GLY A 46 0.86 1.65 -1.22
CA GLY A 46 0.38 0.45 -0.52
C GLY A 46 1.44 -0.19 0.39
N PHE A 47 2.42 0.58 0.84
CA PHE A 47 3.47 0.11 1.72
C PHE A 47 3.25 0.54 3.17
N GLY A 48 2.65 1.71 3.38
CA GLY A 48 2.41 2.29 4.70
C GLY A 48 1.58 1.38 5.60
N GLU A 49 0.64 0.66 5.04
CA GLU A 49 -0.24 -0.29 5.72
C GLU A 49 0.53 -1.45 6.37
N HIS A 50 1.70 -1.77 5.85
CA HIS A 50 2.54 -2.89 6.32
C HIS A 50 3.64 -2.48 7.30
N LEU A 51 3.84 -1.17 7.52
CA LEU A 51 4.87 -0.68 8.45
C LEU A 51 4.48 -0.84 9.92
N GLY A 52 3.19 -0.65 10.22
CA GLY A 52 2.70 -0.48 11.58
C GLY A 52 2.99 0.92 12.15
N VAL A 53 2.03 1.46 12.90
CA VAL A 53 2.00 2.86 13.37
C VAL A 53 3.27 3.27 14.12
N LYS A 54 3.83 2.37 14.95
CA LYS A 54 5.04 2.63 15.74
C LYS A 54 6.29 2.91 14.90
N PHE A 55 6.29 2.51 13.63
CA PHE A 55 7.45 2.67 12.74
C PHE A 55 7.36 3.88 11.81
N TYR A 56 6.23 4.60 11.76
CA TYR A 56 6.10 5.77 10.88
C TYR A 56 7.17 6.84 11.15
N ASN A 57 7.53 7.07 12.41
CA ASN A 57 8.59 8.02 12.73
C ASN A 57 9.95 7.60 12.13
N THR A 58 10.30 6.32 12.22
CA THR A 58 11.52 5.78 11.61
C THR A 58 11.46 5.86 10.08
N PHE A 59 10.30 5.56 9.50
CA PHE A 59 10.07 5.62 8.06
C PHE A 59 10.24 7.05 7.52
N PHE A 60 9.54 8.02 8.08
CA PHE A 60 9.63 9.41 7.61
C PHE A 60 10.99 10.04 7.86
N LYS A 61 11.69 9.71 8.97
CA LYS A 61 13.07 10.09 9.17
C LYS A 61 13.97 9.55 8.05
N LYS A 62 13.76 8.30 7.65
CA LYS A 62 14.51 7.70 6.55
C LYS A 62 14.22 8.40 5.23
N ILE A 63 12.95 8.65 4.90
CA ILE A 63 12.57 9.39 3.69
C ILE A 63 13.25 10.76 3.67
N ASN A 64 13.16 11.53 4.77
CA ASN A 64 13.79 12.85 4.84
C ASN A 64 15.32 12.78 4.63
N SER A 65 15.97 11.73 5.13
CA SER A 65 17.44 11.57 5.02
C SER A 65 17.94 11.24 3.61
N ILE A 66 17.06 10.80 2.70
CA ILE A 66 17.40 10.43 1.33
C ILE A 66 16.67 11.27 0.27
N LEU A 67 15.79 12.17 0.68
CA LEU A 67 15.12 13.13 -0.21
C LEU A 67 16.03 14.36 -0.37
N ASN A 68 16.21 14.85 -1.61
CA ASN A 68 16.90 16.09 -1.88
C ASN A 68 16.13 17.29 -1.32
N GLU A 69 16.79 18.42 -1.10
CA GLU A 69 16.22 19.65 -0.50
C GLU A 69 14.94 20.13 -1.23
N ASN A 70 14.92 20.05 -2.56
CA ASN A 70 13.76 20.38 -3.38
C ASN A 70 13.03 19.12 -3.88
N GLY A 71 13.23 18.00 -3.19
CA GLY A 71 12.64 16.72 -3.53
C GLY A 71 11.16 16.65 -3.15
N ASN A 72 10.42 15.75 -3.81
CA ASN A 72 9.02 15.49 -3.51
C ASN A 72 8.82 14.01 -3.18
N PHE A 73 8.04 13.75 -2.14
CA PHE A 73 7.68 12.40 -1.71
C PHE A 73 6.16 12.22 -1.79
N LEU A 74 5.71 11.22 -2.55
CA LEU A 74 4.32 10.79 -2.59
C LEU A 74 4.13 9.56 -1.70
N PHE A 75 3.27 9.69 -0.70
CA PHE A 75 2.87 8.60 0.19
C PHE A 75 1.40 8.24 -0.04
N HIS A 76 1.16 7.14 -0.75
CA HIS A 76 -0.16 6.65 -1.10
C HIS A 76 -0.46 5.38 -0.29
N LEU A 77 -1.54 5.40 0.49
CA LEU A 77 -1.92 4.27 1.34
C LEU A 77 -3.42 4.28 1.66
N ILE A 78 -3.95 3.12 2.03
CA ILE A 78 -5.29 3.00 2.59
C ILE A 78 -5.27 3.46 4.04
N GLY A 79 -6.26 4.25 4.42
CA GLY A 79 -6.43 4.73 5.78
C GLY A 79 -7.90 4.77 6.21
N VAL A 80 -8.13 5.16 7.44
CA VAL A 80 -9.47 5.38 8.03
C VAL A 80 -9.75 6.86 8.21
N VAL A 81 -11.00 7.26 8.01
CA VAL A 81 -11.43 8.65 8.20
C VAL A 81 -11.63 8.98 9.67
N ASP A 82 -12.03 7.99 10.45
CA ASP A 82 -12.35 8.14 11.86
C ASP A 82 -11.09 8.05 12.76
N LYS A 83 -11.29 8.12 14.06
CA LYS A 83 -10.24 7.91 15.06
C LYS A 83 -9.52 6.57 14.87
N PRO A 84 -8.26 6.47 15.33
CA PRO A 84 -7.53 5.21 15.30
C PRO A 84 -8.33 4.07 15.91
N SER A 85 -8.41 2.96 15.22
CA SER A 85 -9.09 1.73 15.64
C SER A 85 -8.18 0.51 15.51
N ALA A 86 -8.56 -0.57 16.19
CA ALA A 86 -7.88 -1.86 16.00
C ALA A 86 -8.14 -2.40 14.60
N PRO A 87 -7.16 -3.10 14.00
CA PRO A 87 -7.37 -3.75 12.70
C PRO A 87 -8.54 -4.73 12.73
N ASN A 88 -9.27 -4.82 11.63
CA ASN A 88 -10.34 -5.81 11.48
C ASN A 88 -9.76 -7.22 11.65
N GLN A 89 -10.33 -8.02 12.55
CA GLN A 89 -9.81 -9.34 12.90
C GLN A 89 -9.79 -10.32 11.72
N PHE A 90 -10.81 -10.28 10.86
CA PHE A 90 -10.87 -11.12 9.67
C PHE A 90 -9.76 -10.75 8.68
N ILE A 91 -9.61 -9.47 8.38
CA ILE A 91 -8.57 -8.96 7.48
C ILE A 91 -7.19 -9.29 8.03
N ASN A 92 -6.95 -9.05 9.33
CA ASN A 92 -5.67 -9.33 9.96
C ASN A 92 -5.33 -10.81 10.00
N LYS A 93 -6.34 -11.69 10.13
CA LYS A 93 -6.10 -13.14 10.21
C LYS A 93 -5.89 -13.80 8.85
N TYR A 94 -6.67 -13.40 7.83
CA TYR A 94 -6.78 -14.16 6.59
C TYR A 94 -6.22 -13.45 5.36
N ILE A 95 -6.09 -12.13 5.37
CA ILE A 95 -5.75 -11.36 4.17
C ILE A 95 -4.41 -10.63 4.34
N PHE A 96 -4.29 -9.75 5.35
CA PHE A 96 -3.11 -8.92 5.61
C PHE A 96 -2.67 -9.02 7.07
N PRO A 97 -1.99 -10.10 7.46
CA PRO A 97 -1.48 -10.26 8.83
C PRO A 97 -0.55 -9.11 9.23
N GLY A 98 -0.88 -8.44 10.34
CA GLY A 98 -0.12 -7.29 10.84
C GLY A 98 -0.37 -5.97 10.10
N GLY A 99 -1.24 -5.97 9.08
CA GLY A 99 -1.61 -4.75 8.36
C GLY A 99 -2.43 -3.78 9.20
N VAL A 100 -2.25 -2.49 8.96
CA VAL A 100 -3.01 -1.42 9.63
C VAL A 100 -3.45 -0.37 8.61
N CYS A 101 -4.66 0.16 8.77
CA CYS A 101 -5.12 1.32 8.04
C CYS A 101 -5.06 2.52 8.99
N PRO A 102 -4.05 3.40 8.89
CA PRO A 102 -3.89 4.50 9.83
C PRO A 102 -4.92 5.61 9.58
N SER A 103 -5.25 6.35 10.63
CA SER A 103 -5.90 7.64 10.47
C SER A 103 -4.88 8.72 10.08
N LEU A 104 -5.35 9.82 9.49
CA LEU A 104 -4.49 10.94 9.10
C LEU A 104 -3.70 11.48 10.31
N SER A 105 -4.31 11.55 11.48
CA SER A 105 -3.65 12.00 12.73
C SER A 105 -2.46 11.12 13.14
N GLN A 106 -2.46 9.83 12.79
CA GLN A 106 -1.34 8.94 13.06
C GLN A 106 -0.18 9.12 12.07
N LEU A 107 -0.43 9.73 10.92
CA LEU A 107 0.57 10.03 9.89
C LEU A 107 1.20 11.41 10.10
N ILE A 108 0.39 12.44 10.36
CA ILE A 108 0.86 13.83 10.46
C ILE A 108 1.87 14.00 11.60
N LYS A 109 1.57 13.52 12.81
CA LYS A 109 2.48 13.66 13.95
C LYS A 109 3.91 13.13 13.71
N PRO A 110 4.12 11.94 13.13
CA PRO A 110 5.44 11.47 12.74
C PRO A 110 6.10 12.33 11.66
N ILE A 111 5.34 12.84 10.68
CA ILE A 111 5.87 13.70 9.60
C ILE A 111 6.42 15.00 10.17
N GLU A 112 5.65 15.71 11.00
CA GLU A 112 6.04 16.99 11.63
C GLU A 112 7.37 16.89 12.40
N LYS A 113 7.68 15.70 12.97
CA LYS A 113 8.91 15.46 13.73
C LYS A 113 10.16 15.27 12.88
N THR A 114 10.02 15.26 11.56
CA THR A 114 11.13 14.90 10.66
C THR A 114 11.63 16.04 9.79
N GLY A 115 10.95 17.20 9.81
CA GLY A 115 11.28 18.34 8.97
C GLY A 115 10.62 18.29 7.58
N LEU A 116 9.91 17.21 7.25
CA LEU A 116 9.09 17.14 6.04
C LEU A 116 7.86 18.06 6.20
N ILE A 117 7.49 18.71 5.11
CA ILE A 117 6.31 19.58 5.02
C ILE A 117 5.24 18.85 4.21
N VAL A 118 4.04 18.75 4.74
CA VAL A 118 2.89 18.26 3.97
C VAL A 118 2.41 19.39 3.08
N ALA A 119 2.71 19.31 1.80
CA ALA A 119 2.36 20.32 0.81
C ALA A 119 0.94 20.14 0.26
N ASP A 120 0.50 18.88 0.15
CA ASP A 120 -0.85 18.54 -0.32
C ASP A 120 -1.34 17.23 0.29
N THR A 121 -2.66 17.12 0.41
CA THR A 121 -3.33 15.91 0.88
C THR A 121 -4.61 15.67 0.09
N GLU A 122 -4.59 14.64 -0.76
CA GLU A 122 -5.77 14.20 -1.48
C GLU A 122 -6.38 12.98 -0.78
N THR A 123 -7.70 12.98 -0.60
CA THR A 123 -8.46 11.86 -0.06
C THR A 123 -9.39 11.28 -1.11
N LEU A 124 -9.06 10.09 -1.58
CA LEU A 124 -9.84 9.34 -2.57
C LEU A 124 -10.90 8.50 -1.85
N ILE A 125 -12.14 9.02 -1.78
CA ILE A 125 -13.17 8.48 -0.89
C ILE A 125 -13.78 7.20 -1.42
N ARG A 126 -14.23 7.10 -2.65
CA ARG A 126 -14.96 5.94 -3.20
C ARG A 126 -14.25 5.26 -4.37
N HIS A 127 -13.03 5.64 -4.65
CA HIS A 127 -12.33 5.15 -5.83
C HIS A 127 -12.02 3.66 -5.74
N TYR A 128 -11.64 3.19 -4.57
CA TYR A 128 -11.27 1.79 -4.36
C TYR A 128 -12.48 0.84 -4.32
N ASP A 129 -13.67 1.33 -4.00
CA ASP A 129 -14.93 0.59 -4.13
C ASP A 129 -15.09 0.01 -5.55
N LYS A 130 -14.92 0.84 -6.58
CA LYS A 130 -14.99 0.41 -7.98
C LYS A 130 -13.91 -0.62 -8.35
N THR A 131 -12.71 -0.49 -7.77
CA THR A 131 -11.63 -1.45 -7.96
C THR A 131 -12.01 -2.82 -7.40
N LEU A 132 -12.56 -2.84 -6.19
CA LEU A 132 -12.99 -4.06 -5.51
C LEU A 132 -14.19 -4.71 -6.20
N GLU A 133 -15.14 -3.93 -6.71
CA GLU A 133 -16.25 -4.43 -7.54
C GLU A 133 -15.71 -5.12 -8.81
N ALA A 134 -14.82 -4.46 -9.54
CA ALA A 134 -14.21 -5.04 -10.73
C ALA A 134 -13.35 -6.30 -10.43
N TRP A 135 -12.75 -6.38 -9.25
CA TRP A 135 -12.06 -7.60 -8.80
C TRP A 135 -13.05 -8.71 -8.47
N LEU A 136 -14.16 -8.39 -7.80
CA LEU A 136 -15.22 -9.36 -7.48
C LEU A 136 -15.86 -9.94 -8.75
N GLU A 137 -16.20 -9.10 -9.71
CA GLU A 137 -16.74 -9.55 -11.02
C GLU A 137 -15.79 -10.52 -11.72
N ARG A 138 -14.50 -10.18 -11.81
CA ARG A 138 -13.50 -11.05 -12.43
C ARG A 138 -13.29 -12.35 -11.66
N PHE A 139 -13.36 -12.30 -10.35
CA PHE A 139 -13.28 -13.47 -9.49
C PHE A 139 -14.49 -14.40 -9.72
N LEU A 140 -15.71 -13.85 -9.72
CA LEU A 140 -16.93 -14.61 -9.91
C LEU A 140 -16.99 -15.27 -11.30
N ALA A 141 -16.52 -14.58 -12.35
CA ALA A 141 -16.42 -15.13 -13.69
C ALA A 141 -15.48 -16.36 -13.78
N LYS A 142 -14.50 -16.47 -12.87
CA LYS A 142 -13.53 -17.57 -12.83
C LYS A 142 -13.62 -18.42 -11.57
N ARG A 143 -14.71 -18.31 -10.85
CA ARG A 143 -14.87 -18.91 -9.53
C ARG A 143 -14.60 -20.43 -9.50
N ASN A 144 -15.10 -21.16 -10.50
CA ASN A 144 -14.92 -22.61 -10.58
C ASN A 144 -13.46 -22.98 -10.83
N GLU A 145 -12.76 -22.27 -11.73
CA GLU A 145 -11.33 -22.46 -11.97
C GLU A 145 -10.52 -22.21 -10.68
N ILE A 146 -10.88 -21.17 -9.93
CA ILE A 146 -10.21 -20.84 -8.67
C ILE A 146 -10.52 -21.86 -7.58
N LYS A 147 -11.75 -22.37 -7.54
CA LYS A 147 -12.13 -23.46 -6.61
C LYS A 147 -11.31 -24.72 -6.85
N ASP A 148 -11.02 -25.05 -8.11
CA ASP A 148 -10.21 -26.21 -8.47
C ASP A 148 -8.72 -26.02 -8.10
N LEU A 149 -8.23 -24.75 -8.10
CA LEU A 149 -6.87 -24.42 -7.67
C LEU A 149 -6.70 -24.38 -6.13
N PHE A 150 -7.75 -24.05 -5.42
CA PHE A 150 -7.74 -23.92 -3.95
C PHE A 150 -8.80 -24.84 -3.33
N ASP A 151 -9.93 -24.25 -2.87
CA ASP A 151 -11.09 -24.96 -2.36
C ASP A 151 -12.32 -24.02 -2.23
N GLU A 152 -13.47 -24.57 -1.86
CA GLU A 152 -14.69 -23.79 -1.61
C GLU A 152 -14.57 -22.82 -0.43
N LYS A 153 -13.79 -23.16 0.57
CA LYS A 153 -13.55 -22.31 1.75
C LYS A 153 -12.77 -21.04 1.35
N PHE A 154 -11.75 -21.20 0.51
CA PHE A 154 -11.02 -20.06 -0.05
C PHE A 154 -11.95 -19.15 -0.85
N CYS A 155 -12.77 -19.72 -1.73
CA CYS A 155 -13.70 -18.92 -2.55
C CYS A 155 -14.64 -18.07 -1.68
N LYS A 156 -15.26 -18.66 -0.67
CA LYS A 156 -16.15 -17.94 0.27
C LYS A 156 -15.42 -16.86 1.06
N MET A 157 -14.20 -17.16 1.51
CA MET A 157 -13.35 -16.21 2.22
C MET A 157 -12.99 -15.01 1.32
N TRP A 158 -12.66 -15.27 0.06
CA TRP A 158 -12.27 -14.24 -0.90
C TRP A 158 -13.45 -13.37 -1.32
N GLU A 159 -14.61 -13.96 -1.59
CA GLU A 159 -15.87 -13.25 -1.84
C GLU A 159 -16.22 -12.31 -0.68
N PHE A 160 -16.16 -12.82 0.55
CA PHE A 160 -16.42 -12.01 1.74
C PHE A 160 -15.43 -10.85 1.88
N TYR A 161 -14.13 -11.12 1.64
CA TYR A 161 -13.10 -10.08 1.65
C TYR A 161 -13.43 -8.95 0.67
N LEU A 162 -13.65 -9.29 -0.61
CA LEU A 162 -13.90 -8.28 -1.66
C LEU A 162 -15.19 -7.49 -1.38
N ALA A 163 -16.27 -8.17 -1.02
CA ALA A 163 -17.56 -7.53 -0.75
C ALA A 163 -17.52 -6.63 0.51
N SER A 164 -16.91 -7.11 1.60
CA SER A 164 -16.80 -6.34 2.85
C SER A 164 -15.91 -5.11 2.70
N CYS A 165 -14.79 -5.23 1.98
CA CYS A 165 -13.92 -4.09 1.70
C CYS A 165 -14.58 -3.08 0.76
N ALA A 166 -15.32 -3.53 -0.28
CA ALA A 166 -16.08 -2.63 -1.15
C ALA A 166 -17.11 -1.83 -0.34
N ALA A 167 -17.83 -2.49 0.57
CA ALA A 167 -18.76 -1.82 1.48
C ALA A 167 -18.07 -0.79 2.38
N ALA A 168 -16.91 -1.13 2.95
CA ALA A 168 -16.14 -0.23 3.81
C ALA A 168 -15.72 1.07 3.06
N PHE A 169 -15.25 0.97 1.82
CA PHE A 169 -14.97 2.16 1.00
C PHE A 169 -16.24 2.92 0.60
N ARG A 170 -17.33 2.20 0.27
CA ARG A 170 -18.61 2.80 -0.15
C ARG A 170 -19.23 3.65 0.96
N TYR A 171 -19.19 3.18 2.18
CA TYR A 171 -19.79 3.82 3.35
C TYR A 171 -18.78 4.69 4.14
N ARG A 172 -17.57 4.89 3.60
CA ARG A 172 -16.53 5.81 4.08
C ARG A 172 -15.81 5.38 5.37
N ASP A 173 -15.81 4.12 5.71
CA ASP A 173 -14.95 3.62 6.79
C ASP A 173 -13.48 3.61 6.36
N LEU A 174 -13.24 3.29 5.09
CA LEU A 174 -11.92 3.31 4.45
C LEU A 174 -11.84 4.35 3.33
N VAL A 175 -10.67 4.93 3.19
CA VAL A 175 -10.30 5.85 2.11
C VAL A 175 -8.89 5.56 1.64
N VAL A 176 -8.46 6.19 0.55
CA VAL A 176 -7.05 6.23 0.18
C VAL A 176 -6.54 7.66 0.39
N PHE A 177 -5.46 7.78 1.15
CA PHE A 177 -4.73 9.04 1.28
C PHE A 177 -3.57 9.11 0.29
N GLN A 178 -3.39 10.28 -0.31
CA GLN A 178 -2.20 10.67 -1.04
C GLN A 178 -1.64 11.93 -0.38
N LEU A 179 -0.51 11.78 0.29
CA LEU A 179 0.19 12.90 0.93
C LEU A 179 1.45 13.23 0.11
N GLN A 180 1.61 14.51 -0.17
CA GLN A 180 2.82 15.05 -0.78
C GLN A 180 3.55 15.96 0.20
#